data_e2125723881aec5368b7fb56ccef0b02
#
_entry.id   e2125723881aec5368b7fb56ccef0b02
#
_cell.length_a   1.000
_cell.length_b   1.000
_cell.length_c   1.000
_cell.angle_alpha   90.00
_cell.angle_beta   90.00
_cell.angle_gamma   90.00
#
_symmetry.space_group_name_H-M   'P 1'
#
loop_
_entity.id
_entity.type
_entity.pdbx_description
1 polymer ?
#
loop_
_entity_poly.entity_id
_entity_poly.type
_entity_poly.pdbx_seq_one_letter_code
_entity_poly.pdbx_strand_id
1 'polypeptide(L)'
;MSPPAGSRIVLGVSGGIAAYKAVEVCRRLVDAGAHVTPVMTADATRFVGPLTFSALASEPARLSLFEDADPIPHTRLGRGADVIVVAPATAHLIARYAAGLADDLLTATLLATAAPVVVCPAMHTEMWEHPAVQQNLRVLTGRGVVVVPPAEGRLAGGDFGAGRLAEPVDIVAAVVEVLTGA
;
A
#
# COMPACT_ATOMS: atom_id res chain seq x y z
N MET A 1 -2.03 5.37 19.03
CA MET A 1 -3.48 5.53 18.73
C MET A 1 -3.90 4.36 17.87
N SER A 2 -5.17 3.93 17.96
CA SER A 2 -5.71 2.85 17.11
C SER A 2 -6.69 3.46 16.10
N PRO A 3 -6.85 2.84 14.90
CA PRO A 3 -7.88 3.26 13.98
C PRO A 3 -9.27 3.13 14.63
N PRO A 4 -10.27 3.90 14.21
CA PRO A 4 -11.64 3.70 14.64
C PRO A 4 -12.05 2.24 14.42
N ALA A 5 -12.69 1.63 15.41
CA ALA A 5 -13.07 0.22 15.34
C ALA A 5 -13.95 -0.05 14.11
N GLY A 6 -13.63 -1.10 13.36
CA GLY A 6 -14.33 -1.48 12.15
C GLY A 6 -13.99 -0.65 10.90
N SER A 7 -13.01 0.27 10.97
CA SER A 7 -12.52 0.99 9.78
C SER A 7 -12.11 0.00 8.68
N ARG A 8 -12.59 0.23 7.47
CA ARG A 8 -12.36 -0.62 6.30
C ARG A 8 -11.10 -0.15 5.56
N ILE A 9 -10.06 -0.95 5.65
CA ILE A 9 -8.75 -0.62 5.09
C ILE A 9 -8.42 -1.55 3.92
N VAL A 10 -8.14 -0.99 2.76
CA VAL A 10 -7.50 -1.74 1.68
C VAL A 10 -5.99 -1.63 1.85
N LEU A 11 -5.32 -2.77 2.04
CA LEU A 11 -3.87 -2.87 2.08
C LEU A 11 -3.33 -3.30 0.72
N GLY A 12 -2.83 -2.35 -0.06
CA GLY A 12 -2.14 -2.59 -1.31
C GLY A 12 -0.71 -3.06 -1.07
N VAL A 13 -0.31 -4.17 -1.71
CA VAL A 13 1.06 -4.70 -1.60
C VAL A 13 1.65 -4.83 -3.00
N SER A 14 2.71 -4.07 -3.29
CA SER A 14 3.41 -4.16 -4.57
C SER A 14 4.69 -4.99 -4.48
N GLY A 15 5.20 -5.41 -5.66
CA GLY A 15 6.30 -6.37 -5.79
C GLY A 15 7.67 -5.79 -5.45
N GLY A 16 8.06 -5.90 -4.21
CA GLY A 16 9.40 -5.55 -3.71
C GLY A 16 9.76 -6.39 -2.50
N ILE A 17 11.07 -6.51 -2.20
CA ILE A 17 11.54 -7.30 -1.06
C ILE A 17 10.87 -6.86 0.25
N ALA A 18 10.54 -5.59 0.42
CA ALA A 18 9.87 -5.07 1.61
C ALA A 18 8.42 -5.57 1.79
N ALA A 19 7.85 -6.36 0.85
CA ALA A 19 6.52 -6.95 0.98
C ALA A 19 6.37 -7.82 2.24
N TYR A 20 7.46 -8.43 2.75
CA TYR A 20 7.40 -9.18 4.00
C TYR A 20 7.03 -8.31 5.21
N LYS A 21 7.40 -7.02 5.22
CA LYS A 21 7.03 -6.08 6.28
C LYS A 21 5.54 -5.70 6.24
N ALA A 22 4.91 -5.76 5.06
CA ALA A 22 3.48 -5.51 4.93
C ALA A 22 2.62 -6.53 5.69
N VAL A 23 3.16 -7.73 5.93
CA VAL A 23 2.52 -8.76 6.77
C VAL A 23 2.34 -8.24 8.20
N GLU A 24 3.36 -7.58 8.74
CA GLU A 24 3.28 -6.98 10.08
C GLU A 24 2.34 -5.76 10.11
N VAL A 25 2.34 -4.94 9.06
CA VAL A 25 1.37 -3.83 8.93
C VAL A 25 -0.07 -4.39 8.94
N CYS A 26 -0.34 -5.44 8.14
CA CYS A 26 -1.64 -6.11 8.09
C CYS A 26 -2.08 -6.55 9.50
N ARG A 27 -1.21 -7.30 10.17
CA ARG A 27 -1.47 -7.83 11.52
C ARG A 27 -1.77 -6.71 12.51
N ARG A 28 -0.95 -5.66 12.55
CA ARG A 28 -1.14 -4.53 13.46
C ARG A 28 -2.46 -3.80 13.25
N LEU A 29 -2.87 -3.62 11.99
CA LEU A 29 -4.15 -3.00 11.67
C LEU A 29 -5.33 -3.85 12.14
N VAL A 30 -5.26 -5.18 11.92
CA VAL A 30 -6.31 -6.11 12.39
C VAL A 30 -6.35 -6.18 13.92
N ASP A 31 -5.20 -6.31 14.59
CA ASP A 31 -5.10 -6.33 16.05
C ASP A 31 -5.63 -5.03 16.68
N ALA A 32 -5.54 -3.92 15.96
CA ALA A 32 -6.08 -2.62 16.35
C ALA A 32 -7.60 -2.46 16.06
N GLY A 33 -8.26 -3.51 15.53
CA GLY A 33 -9.70 -3.55 15.30
C GLY A 33 -10.17 -3.07 13.93
N ALA A 34 -9.27 -2.87 12.98
CA ALA A 34 -9.64 -2.54 11.60
C ALA A 34 -10.07 -3.78 10.81
N HIS A 35 -10.92 -3.57 9.81
CA HIS A 35 -11.27 -4.57 8.80
C HIS A 35 -10.34 -4.41 7.59
N VAL A 36 -9.40 -5.34 7.41
CA VAL A 36 -8.36 -5.24 6.40
C VAL A 36 -8.60 -6.19 5.23
N THR A 37 -8.59 -5.64 4.01
CA THR A 37 -8.64 -6.40 2.75
C THR A 37 -7.31 -6.22 2.00
N PRO A 38 -6.45 -7.24 1.91
CA PRO A 38 -5.21 -7.15 1.14
C PRO A 38 -5.48 -7.22 -0.37
N VAL A 39 -4.80 -6.35 -1.13
CA VAL A 39 -4.78 -6.37 -2.60
C VAL A 39 -3.33 -6.44 -3.04
N MET A 40 -2.94 -7.53 -3.68
CA MET A 40 -1.55 -7.78 -4.06
C MET A 40 -1.37 -7.68 -5.57
N THR A 41 -0.28 -7.05 -6.00
CA THR A 41 0.12 -7.13 -7.41
C THR A 41 0.69 -8.54 -7.72
N ALA A 42 0.69 -8.93 -9.00
CA ALA A 42 1.27 -10.21 -9.42
C ALA A 42 2.73 -10.35 -8.96
N ASP A 43 3.52 -9.28 -9.04
CA ASP A 43 4.91 -9.31 -8.57
C ASP A 43 5.03 -9.44 -7.05
N ALA A 44 4.07 -8.93 -6.27
CA ALA A 44 4.08 -9.08 -4.81
C ALA A 44 4.00 -10.55 -4.39
N THR A 45 3.26 -11.36 -5.14
CA THR A 45 3.09 -12.81 -4.84
C THR A 45 4.39 -13.61 -4.96
N ARG A 46 5.40 -13.05 -5.65
CA ARG A 46 6.74 -13.65 -5.75
C ARG A 46 7.58 -13.47 -4.49
N PHE A 47 7.23 -12.51 -3.63
CA PHE A 47 7.92 -12.23 -2.38
C PHE A 47 7.18 -12.78 -1.16
N VAL A 48 5.85 -12.71 -1.16
CA VAL A 48 5.01 -13.22 -0.06
C VAL A 48 3.79 -13.90 -0.67
N GLY A 49 3.51 -15.12 -0.20
CA GLY A 49 2.33 -15.87 -0.67
C GLY A 49 1.01 -15.22 -0.23
N PRO A 50 -0.02 -15.20 -1.10
CA PRO A 50 -1.33 -14.65 -0.77
C PRO A 50 -1.97 -15.28 0.46
N LEU A 51 -1.68 -16.56 0.70
CA LEU A 51 -2.18 -17.29 1.87
C LEU A 51 -1.72 -16.66 3.19
N THR A 52 -0.49 -16.08 3.23
CA THR A 52 0.02 -15.40 4.42
C THR A 52 -0.89 -14.22 4.81
N PHE A 53 -1.25 -13.39 3.83
CA PHE A 53 -2.16 -12.27 4.07
C PHE A 53 -3.59 -12.74 4.38
N SER A 54 -4.09 -13.74 3.65
CA SER A 54 -5.45 -14.28 3.86
C SER A 54 -5.63 -14.88 5.25
N ALA A 55 -4.57 -15.43 5.85
CA ALA A 55 -4.61 -16.00 7.19
C ALA A 55 -4.59 -14.94 8.31
N LEU A 56 -4.15 -13.72 8.03
CA LEU A 56 -3.98 -12.65 9.02
C LEU A 56 -5.00 -11.51 8.86
N ALA A 57 -5.49 -11.31 7.66
CA ALA A 57 -6.43 -10.24 7.34
C ALA A 57 -7.88 -10.62 7.65
N SER A 58 -8.77 -9.66 7.55
CA SER A 58 -10.22 -9.86 7.72
C SER A 58 -10.87 -10.48 6.49
N GLU A 59 -10.25 -10.33 5.33
CA GLU A 59 -10.69 -10.85 4.03
C GLU A 59 -9.54 -11.60 3.34
N PRO A 60 -9.84 -12.56 2.46
CA PRO A 60 -8.83 -13.17 1.61
C PRO A 60 -8.10 -12.14 0.75
N ALA A 61 -6.80 -12.37 0.51
CA ALA A 61 -6.02 -11.53 -0.39
C ALA A 61 -6.58 -11.58 -1.83
N ARG A 62 -6.73 -10.41 -2.44
CA ARG A 62 -7.25 -10.23 -3.80
C ARG A 62 -6.10 -9.99 -4.77
N LEU A 63 -6.11 -10.67 -5.91
CA LEU A 63 -4.98 -10.66 -6.85
C LEU A 63 -5.35 -10.10 -8.23
N SER A 64 -6.58 -10.29 -8.66
CA SER A 64 -6.97 -10.05 -10.05
C SER A 64 -8.32 -9.34 -10.16
N LEU A 65 -8.51 -8.64 -11.28
CA LEU A 65 -9.79 -8.05 -11.67
C LEU A 65 -10.85 -9.11 -12.06
N PHE A 66 -10.42 -10.36 -12.29
CA PHE A 66 -11.24 -11.37 -12.96
C PHE A 66 -11.39 -12.69 -12.16
N GLU A 67 -10.88 -12.77 -10.94
CA GLU A 67 -10.89 -14.01 -10.13
C GLU A 67 -12.17 -14.21 -9.32
N ASP A 68 -12.91 -13.15 -9.04
CA ASP A 68 -14.10 -13.20 -8.18
C ASP A 68 -15.39 -13.24 -9.00
N ALA A 69 -16.45 -13.76 -8.38
CA ALA A 69 -17.83 -13.61 -8.89
C ALA A 69 -18.31 -12.14 -8.89
N ASP A 70 -17.55 -11.22 -8.32
CA ASP A 70 -17.82 -9.78 -8.33
C ASP A 70 -17.40 -9.20 -9.69
N PRO A 71 -18.34 -8.68 -10.49
CA PRO A 71 -18.04 -8.18 -11.84
C PRO A 71 -17.21 -6.89 -11.86
N ILE A 72 -17.15 -6.15 -10.73
CA ILE A 72 -16.43 -4.86 -10.62
C ILE A 72 -15.70 -4.71 -9.28
N PRO A 73 -14.74 -5.63 -8.97
CA PRO A 73 -14.13 -5.69 -7.65
C PRO A 73 -13.37 -4.40 -7.26
N HIS A 74 -12.69 -3.74 -8.21
CA HIS A 74 -11.98 -2.49 -7.96
C HIS A 74 -12.90 -1.36 -7.51
N THR A 75 -14.11 -1.27 -8.07
CA THR A 75 -15.10 -0.25 -7.69
C THR A 75 -15.65 -0.52 -6.27
N ARG A 76 -15.94 -1.80 -5.96
CA ARG A 76 -16.40 -2.19 -4.63
C ARG A 76 -15.33 -1.93 -3.57
N LEU A 77 -14.10 -2.31 -3.83
CA LEU A 77 -12.96 -2.07 -2.93
C LEU A 77 -12.71 -0.57 -2.75
N GLY A 78 -12.64 0.19 -3.85
CA GLY A 78 -12.34 1.63 -3.81
C GLY A 78 -13.42 2.45 -3.11
N ARG A 79 -14.70 2.15 -3.34
CA ARG A 79 -15.83 2.86 -2.69
C ARG A 79 -16.08 2.40 -1.25
N GLY A 80 -15.74 1.16 -0.96
CA GLY A 80 -15.95 0.57 0.37
C GLY A 80 -14.84 0.86 1.36
N ALA A 81 -13.72 1.40 0.95
CA ALA A 81 -12.60 1.72 1.82
C ALA A 81 -12.80 3.05 2.54
N ASP A 82 -12.43 3.11 3.83
CA ASP A 82 -12.27 4.35 4.58
C ASP A 82 -10.87 4.96 4.36
N VAL A 83 -9.89 4.11 4.06
CA VAL A 83 -8.54 4.47 3.65
C VAL A 83 -7.91 3.36 2.82
N ILE A 84 -7.06 3.71 1.87
CA ILE A 84 -6.20 2.76 1.17
C ILE A 84 -4.76 3.03 1.57
N VAL A 85 -4.05 2.02 2.08
CA VAL A 85 -2.61 2.10 2.35
C VAL A 85 -1.85 1.17 1.42
N VAL A 86 -0.82 1.69 0.76
CA VAL A 86 0.04 0.91 -0.15
C VAL A 86 1.42 0.75 0.49
N ALA A 87 1.72 -0.45 0.95
CA ALA A 87 2.96 -0.80 1.62
C ALA A 87 3.42 -2.22 1.23
N PRO A 88 4.57 -2.36 0.57
CA PRO A 88 5.40 -1.31 0.00
C PRO A 88 4.79 -0.72 -1.28
N ALA A 89 5.14 0.53 -1.59
CA ALA A 89 4.91 1.14 -2.89
C ALA A 89 6.24 1.21 -3.66
N THR A 90 6.37 0.39 -4.70
CA THR A 90 7.54 0.40 -5.58
C THR A 90 7.51 1.62 -6.52
N ALA A 91 8.67 2.00 -7.06
CA ALA A 91 8.75 3.05 -8.08
C ALA A 91 7.83 2.78 -9.27
N HIS A 92 7.70 1.50 -9.67
CA HIS A 92 6.78 1.07 -10.74
C HIS A 92 5.32 1.40 -10.40
N LEU A 93 4.85 1.02 -9.21
CA LEU A 93 3.47 1.31 -8.79
C LEU A 93 3.22 2.82 -8.67
N ILE A 94 4.16 3.57 -8.08
CA ILE A 94 4.07 5.03 -7.94
C ILE A 94 3.94 5.69 -9.32
N ALA A 95 4.74 5.26 -10.30
CA ALA A 95 4.69 5.79 -11.66
C ALA A 95 3.35 5.50 -12.34
N ARG A 96 2.84 4.27 -12.24
CA ARG A 96 1.54 3.87 -12.81
C ARG A 96 0.40 4.66 -12.20
N TYR A 97 0.36 4.79 -10.89
CA TYR A 97 -0.67 5.55 -10.18
C TYR A 97 -0.61 7.04 -10.55
N ALA A 98 0.59 7.64 -10.60
CA ALA A 98 0.77 9.04 -11.02
C ALA A 98 0.31 9.28 -12.46
N ALA A 99 0.54 8.31 -13.36
CA ALA A 99 0.12 8.36 -14.75
C ALA A 99 -1.37 8.00 -14.97
N GLY A 100 -2.08 7.51 -13.94
CA GLY A 100 -3.47 7.09 -14.06
C GLY A 100 -3.68 5.77 -14.80
N LEU A 101 -2.70 4.86 -14.73
CA LEU A 101 -2.82 3.51 -15.30
C LEU A 101 -3.59 2.59 -14.36
N ALA A 102 -4.51 1.79 -14.92
CA ALA A 102 -5.42 0.90 -14.19
C ALA A 102 -5.40 -0.51 -14.81
N ASP A 103 -4.21 -1.09 -14.95
CA ASP A 103 -3.99 -2.36 -15.64
C ASP A 103 -3.91 -3.57 -14.68
N ASP A 104 -4.06 -3.35 -13.37
CA ASP A 104 -4.28 -4.40 -12.37
C ASP A 104 -5.32 -3.98 -11.33
N LEU A 105 -5.71 -4.93 -10.45
CA LEU A 105 -6.72 -4.69 -9.43
C LEU A 105 -6.33 -3.55 -8.48
N LEU A 106 -5.05 -3.46 -8.07
CA LEU A 106 -4.60 -2.44 -7.12
C LEU A 106 -4.69 -1.04 -7.73
N THR A 107 -4.14 -0.83 -8.91
CA THR A 107 -4.15 0.47 -9.59
C THR A 107 -5.55 0.89 -10.01
N ALA A 108 -6.39 -0.07 -10.45
CA ALA A 108 -7.81 0.21 -10.71
C ALA A 108 -8.57 0.63 -9.44
N THR A 109 -8.28 -0.02 -8.30
CA THR A 109 -8.87 0.35 -7.00
C THR A 109 -8.45 1.75 -6.56
N LEU A 110 -7.17 2.09 -6.74
CA LEU A 110 -6.64 3.43 -6.43
C LEU A 110 -7.28 4.55 -7.26
N LEU A 111 -7.67 4.26 -8.50
CA LEU A 111 -8.38 5.23 -9.34
C LEU A 111 -9.89 5.28 -9.06
N ALA A 112 -10.46 4.22 -8.50
CA ALA A 112 -11.89 4.12 -8.21
C ALA A 112 -12.28 4.60 -6.82
N THR A 113 -11.32 5.06 -5.99
CA THR A 113 -11.58 5.49 -4.62
C THR A 113 -11.73 6.99 -4.49
N ALA A 114 -12.61 7.40 -3.56
CA ALA A 114 -12.66 8.75 -3.01
C ALA A 114 -12.06 8.80 -1.57
N ALA A 115 -11.70 7.64 -1.02
CA ALA A 115 -11.05 7.57 0.28
C ALA A 115 -9.61 8.11 0.23
N PRO A 116 -9.07 8.61 1.33
CA PRO A 116 -7.67 8.99 1.42
C PRO A 116 -6.75 7.82 1.06
N VAL A 117 -5.63 8.14 0.43
CA VAL A 117 -4.61 7.15 0.06
C VAL A 117 -3.30 7.48 0.76
N VAL A 118 -2.73 6.48 1.43
CA VAL A 118 -1.40 6.52 2.06
C VAL A 118 -0.45 5.67 1.24
N VAL A 119 0.66 6.23 0.80
CA VAL A 119 1.68 5.53 0.01
C VAL A 119 2.98 5.47 0.79
N CYS A 120 3.52 4.25 0.95
CA CYS A 120 4.74 3.97 1.70
C CYS A 120 5.82 3.46 0.75
N PRO A 121 6.67 4.33 0.19
CA PRO A 121 7.70 3.95 -0.79
C PRO A 121 8.74 3.00 -0.19
N ALA A 122 9.21 2.03 -1.01
CA ALA A 122 10.37 1.20 -0.70
C ALA A 122 11.11 0.84 -2.00
N MET A 123 12.38 1.23 -2.09
CA MET A 123 13.23 1.03 -3.25
C MET A 123 14.70 1.31 -2.88
N HIS A 124 15.65 1.06 -3.78
CA HIS A 124 17.04 1.50 -3.61
C HIS A 124 17.15 3.02 -3.58
N THR A 125 18.18 3.54 -2.91
CA THR A 125 18.40 4.99 -2.73
C THR A 125 18.47 5.73 -4.07
N GLU A 126 19.16 5.18 -5.06
CA GLU A 126 19.29 5.79 -6.40
C GLU A 126 17.93 5.90 -7.10
N MET A 127 17.04 4.93 -6.86
CA MET A 127 15.67 4.98 -7.38
C MET A 127 14.84 6.02 -6.62
N TRP A 128 14.99 6.07 -5.29
CA TRP A 128 14.28 7.04 -4.45
C TRP A 128 14.65 8.47 -4.81
N GLU A 129 15.93 8.75 -5.01
CA GLU A 129 16.45 10.08 -5.36
C GLU A 129 16.23 10.43 -6.84
N HIS A 130 15.85 9.46 -7.67
CA HIS A 130 15.71 9.69 -9.10
C HIS A 130 14.64 10.75 -9.39
N PRO A 131 14.95 11.76 -10.24
CA PRO A 131 14.04 12.87 -10.53
C PRO A 131 12.64 12.44 -10.97
N ALA A 132 12.51 11.36 -11.74
CA ALA A 132 11.22 10.84 -12.19
C ALA A 132 10.37 10.31 -11.01
N VAL A 133 10.99 9.63 -10.04
CA VAL A 133 10.27 9.13 -8.85
C VAL A 133 9.82 10.30 -7.99
N GLN A 134 10.71 11.27 -7.76
CA GLN A 134 10.38 12.47 -7.00
C GLN A 134 9.30 13.32 -7.69
N GLN A 135 9.30 13.38 -9.02
CA GLN A 135 8.24 14.04 -9.79
C GLN A 135 6.89 13.32 -9.62
N ASN A 136 6.87 11.99 -9.74
CA ASN A 136 5.64 11.21 -9.56
C ASN A 136 5.07 11.39 -8.15
N LEU A 137 5.92 11.41 -7.12
CA LEU A 137 5.49 11.66 -5.75
C LEU A 137 4.89 13.07 -5.59
N ARG A 138 5.50 14.11 -6.19
CA ARG A 138 4.92 15.46 -6.20
C ARG A 138 3.55 15.50 -6.88
N VAL A 139 3.38 14.78 -7.98
CA VAL A 139 2.07 14.66 -8.66
C VAL A 139 1.04 14.03 -7.72
N LEU A 140 1.39 12.94 -7.05
CA LEU A 140 0.48 12.24 -6.13
C LEU A 140 0.15 13.09 -4.90
N THR A 141 1.14 13.72 -4.28
CA THR A 141 0.89 14.63 -3.13
C THR A 141 0.04 15.84 -3.51
N GLY A 142 0.26 16.39 -4.71
CA GLY A 142 -0.59 17.45 -5.27
C GLY A 142 -2.05 17.02 -5.50
N ARG A 143 -2.33 15.70 -5.56
CA ARG A 143 -3.67 15.11 -5.64
C ARG A 143 -4.21 14.67 -4.26
N GLY A 144 -3.52 15.00 -3.17
CA GLY A 144 -3.96 14.67 -1.82
C GLY A 144 -3.50 13.29 -1.29
N VAL A 145 -2.60 12.61 -1.99
CA VAL A 145 -2.02 11.35 -1.50
C VAL A 145 -1.02 11.66 -0.38
N VAL A 146 -1.17 10.98 0.74
CA VAL A 146 -0.24 11.06 1.88
C VAL A 146 0.94 10.13 1.61
N VAL A 147 2.16 10.65 1.70
CA VAL A 147 3.38 9.87 1.52
C VAL A 147 4.06 9.70 2.87
N VAL A 148 4.23 8.44 3.31
CA VAL A 148 5.08 8.09 4.45
C VAL A 148 6.49 7.86 3.90
N PRO A 149 7.45 8.76 4.17
CA PRO A 149 8.77 8.68 3.54
C PRO A 149 9.49 7.39 3.94
N PRO A 150 10.37 6.85 3.08
CA PRO A 150 11.16 5.68 3.41
C PRO A 150 12.15 6.01 4.54
N ALA A 151 12.43 4.99 5.36
CA ALA A 151 13.44 5.09 6.39
C ALA A 151 14.86 4.95 5.82
N GLU A 152 15.83 5.54 6.51
CA GLU A 152 17.24 5.30 6.25
C GLU A 152 17.71 4.00 6.88
N GLY A 153 18.70 3.37 6.27
CA GLY A 153 19.34 2.16 6.80
C GLY A 153 19.95 1.27 5.75
N ARG A 154 20.35 0.06 6.15
CA ARG A 154 20.94 -0.92 5.23
C ARG A 154 19.87 -1.44 4.27
N LEU A 155 20.16 -1.36 2.99
CA LEU A 155 19.34 -1.84 1.89
C LEU A 155 19.64 -3.31 1.56
N ALA A 156 18.77 -3.95 0.77
CA ALA A 156 18.93 -5.36 0.38
C ALA A 156 20.23 -5.62 -0.41
N GLY A 157 20.74 -4.64 -1.15
CA GLY A 157 22.02 -4.71 -1.85
C GLY A 157 23.26 -4.61 -0.94
N GLY A 158 23.07 -4.28 0.34
CA GLY A 158 24.14 -4.10 1.31
C GLY A 158 24.53 -2.63 1.54
N ASP A 159 24.13 -1.73 0.66
CA ASP A 159 24.35 -0.29 0.77
C ASP A 159 23.53 0.32 1.92
N PHE A 160 23.92 1.53 2.33
CA PHE A 160 23.24 2.27 3.38
C PHE A 160 22.70 3.59 2.83
N GLY A 161 21.41 3.86 3.03
CA GLY A 161 20.77 5.08 2.56
C GLY A 161 19.27 5.10 2.79
N ALA A 162 18.61 6.14 2.28
CA ALA A 162 17.15 6.25 2.26
C ALA A 162 16.56 5.30 1.22
N GLY A 163 15.47 4.60 1.58
CA GLY A 163 14.77 3.70 0.64
C GLY A 163 14.15 2.47 1.28
N ARG A 164 14.42 2.21 2.56
CA ARG A 164 13.73 1.16 3.32
C ARG A 164 12.28 1.54 3.55
N LEU A 165 11.39 0.55 3.46
CA LEU A 165 10.02 0.76 3.93
C LEU A 165 10.04 1.30 5.35
N ALA A 166 9.25 2.33 5.62
CA ALA A 166 9.00 2.87 6.95
C ALA A 166 8.65 1.73 7.93
N GLU A 167 8.90 1.93 9.20
CA GLU A 167 8.59 0.88 10.17
C GLU A 167 7.07 0.66 10.27
N PRO A 168 6.60 -0.58 10.46
CA PRO A 168 5.18 -0.88 10.51
C PRO A 168 4.38 -0.02 11.50
N VAL A 169 4.99 0.37 12.61
CA VAL A 169 4.35 1.24 13.60
C VAL A 169 4.08 2.64 13.05
N ASP A 170 5.01 3.19 12.27
CA ASP A 170 4.89 4.53 11.68
C ASP A 170 3.84 4.54 10.56
N ILE A 171 3.79 3.46 9.77
CA ILE A 171 2.77 3.29 8.73
C ILE A 171 1.37 3.23 9.37
N VAL A 172 1.21 2.44 10.43
CA VAL A 172 -0.07 2.35 11.16
C VAL A 172 -0.45 3.70 11.77
N ALA A 173 0.52 4.44 12.34
CA ALA A 173 0.27 5.77 12.88
C ALA A 173 -0.25 6.74 11.79
N ALA A 174 0.39 6.77 10.62
CA ALA A 174 -0.05 7.61 9.51
C ALA A 174 -1.46 7.24 9.01
N VAL A 175 -1.80 5.94 8.97
CA VAL A 175 -3.15 5.47 8.64
C VAL A 175 -4.18 5.98 9.66
N VAL A 176 -3.84 5.93 10.95
CA VAL A 176 -4.72 6.42 12.03
C VAL A 176 -4.93 7.92 11.93
N GLU A 177 -3.86 8.71 11.72
CA GLU A 177 -3.93 10.17 11.53
C GLU A 177 -4.89 10.53 10.39
N VAL A 178 -4.75 9.85 9.25
CA VAL A 178 -5.61 10.08 8.07
C VAL A 178 -7.07 9.74 8.37
N LEU A 179 -7.34 8.65 9.11
CA LEU A 179 -8.71 8.23 9.48
C LEU A 179 -9.36 9.13 10.52
N THR A 180 -8.57 9.77 11.38
CA THR A 180 -9.09 10.61 12.48
C THR A 180 -9.07 12.10 12.16
N GLY A 181 -8.40 12.50 11.07
CA GLY A 181 -8.24 13.91 10.70
C GLY A 181 -7.34 14.68 11.69
N ALA A 182 -6.47 13.96 12.40
CA ALA A 182 -5.62 14.52 13.47
C ALA A 182 -4.32 15.11 12.90
#